data_8f0020a5d418ff0aaf3cb0a568621bb2
#
_entry.id   8f0020a5d418ff0aaf3cb0a568621bb2
#
_cell.length_a   1.000
_cell.length_b   1.000
_cell.length_c   1.000
_cell.angle_alpha   90.00
_cell.angle_beta   90.00
_cell.angle_gamma   90.00
#
_symmetry.space_group_name_H-M   'P 1'
#
loop_
_entity.id
_entity.type
_entity.pdbx_description
1 polymer ?
#
loop_
_entity_poly.entity_id
_entity_poly.type
_entity_poly.pdbx_seq_one_letter_code
_entity_poly.pdbx_strand_id
1 'polypeptide(L)'
;ESLIAESTTYSLLQGGAEFAQWKNHRVSKERHGLSELEVLSERIDDHLIVTLNSPMRRNAYSSKMRTALAEILQLALIDESIDSITLRGAGSNFSSGGDLDEFGSFSDPVVTHISRLTSNVGANLNQLRERLGTKLRCEMHGENFGAGVELPAFAGWVVAHRETRFCLPEIALGLVPGAGGTASLPRRLGRQRTAWLALTGRAIDAQKAYEWGLIDEISA
;
A
#
# COMPACT_ATOMS: atom_id res chain seq x y z
N GLU A 1 8.89 6.93 -14.16
CA GLU A 1 10.09 6.06 -14.33
C GLU A 1 10.31 5.15 -13.11
N SER A 2 10.34 5.67 -11.85
CA SER A 2 10.61 4.87 -10.65
C SER A 2 9.62 3.71 -10.45
N LEU A 3 8.32 3.91 -10.69
CA LEU A 3 7.30 2.87 -10.56
C LEU A 3 7.46 1.74 -11.60
N ILE A 4 7.95 2.05 -12.80
CA ILE A 4 8.25 1.05 -13.82
C ILE A 4 9.46 0.23 -13.41
N ALA A 5 10.55 0.89 -12.99
CA ALA A 5 11.75 0.22 -12.50
C ALA A 5 11.46 -0.67 -11.29
N GLU A 6 10.65 -0.18 -10.33
CA GLU A 6 10.19 -0.97 -9.19
C GLU A 6 9.43 -2.22 -9.64
N SER A 7 8.43 -2.06 -10.50
CA SER A 7 7.61 -3.18 -10.98
C SER A 7 8.44 -4.22 -11.74
N THR A 8 9.40 -3.78 -12.57
CA THR A 8 10.33 -4.69 -13.27
C THR A 8 11.20 -5.45 -12.28
N THR A 9 11.84 -4.75 -11.34
CA THR A 9 12.72 -5.35 -10.33
C THR A 9 11.95 -6.34 -9.47
N TYR A 10 10.77 -5.95 -8.98
CA TYR A 10 9.92 -6.81 -8.17
C TYR A 10 9.52 -8.10 -8.91
N SER A 11 9.11 -7.98 -10.19
CA SER A 11 8.70 -9.12 -11.01
C SER A 11 9.86 -10.08 -11.28
N LEU A 12 11.08 -9.56 -11.48
CA LEU A 12 12.28 -10.39 -11.63
C LEU A 12 12.63 -11.11 -10.32
N LEU A 13 12.56 -10.43 -9.19
CA LEU A 13 12.86 -11.01 -7.88
C LEU A 13 11.86 -12.10 -7.48
N GLN A 14 10.59 -12.02 -7.90
CA GLN A 14 9.64 -13.11 -7.71
C GLN A 14 10.01 -14.41 -8.45
N GLY A 15 10.86 -14.33 -9.47
CA GLY A 15 11.47 -15.50 -10.12
C GLY A 15 12.80 -15.95 -9.49
N GLY A 16 13.29 -15.26 -8.46
CA GLY A 16 14.57 -15.50 -7.81
C GLY A 16 14.58 -16.66 -6.80
N ALA A 17 15.78 -17.12 -6.47
CA ALA A 17 15.98 -18.25 -5.57
C ALA A 17 15.51 -17.95 -4.13
N GLU A 18 15.73 -16.74 -3.64
CA GLU A 18 15.36 -16.29 -2.30
C GLU A 18 13.82 -16.30 -2.13
N PHE A 19 13.10 -15.79 -3.11
CA PHE A 19 11.63 -15.82 -3.11
C PHE A 19 11.11 -17.24 -3.19
N ALA A 20 11.69 -18.09 -4.05
CA ALA A 20 11.33 -19.51 -4.16
C ALA A 20 11.57 -20.25 -2.83
N GLN A 21 12.68 -19.98 -2.15
CA GLN A 21 12.97 -20.56 -0.84
C GLN A 21 11.93 -20.14 0.19
N TRP A 22 11.61 -18.86 0.28
CA TRP A 22 10.56 -18.36 1.18
C TRP A 22 9.21 -19.02 0.88
N LYS A 23 8.80 -19.09 -0.39
CA LYS A 23 7.54 -19.70 -0.83
C LYS A 23 7.44 -21.18 -0.42
N ASN A 24 8.51 -21.93 -0.57
CA ASN A 24 8.56 -23.37 -0.21
C ASN A 24 8.45 -23.63 1.30
N HIS A 25 8.90 -22.70 2.14
CA HIS A 25 8.82 -22.83 3.60
C HIS A 25 7.52 -22.24 4.17
N ARG A 26 6.73 -21.56 3.36
CA ARG A 26 5.49 -20.94 3.81
C ARG A 26 4.38 -21.97 3.92
N VAL A 27 3.75 -22.02 5.09
CA VAL A 27 2.50 -22.76 5.29
C VAL A 27 1.35 -21.79 5.01
N SER A 28 0.58 -22.06 3.94
CA SER A 28 -0.66 -21.33 3.66
C SER A 28 -1.68 -21.65 4.75
N LYS A 29 -2.32 -20.60 5.29
CA LYS A 29 -3.42 -20.78 6.25
C LYS A 29 -4.73 -20.63 5.48
N GLU A 30 -5.64 -21.61 5.66
CA GLU A 30 -7.02 -21.42 5.19
C GLU A 30 -7.60 -20.15 5.77
N ARG A 31 -8.07 -19.26 4.92
CA ARG A 31 -8.63 -17.97 5.32
C ARG A 31 -10.11 -17.94 4.95
N HIS A 32 -10.95 -17.83 5.96
CA HIS A 32 -12.38 -17.64 5.82
C HIS A 32 -12.72 -16.13 5.89
N GLY A 33 -13.84 -15.73 5.34
CA GLY A 33 -14.39 -14.37 5.49
C GLY A 33 -13.93 -13.40 4.40
N LEU A 34 -14.15 -13.77 3.12
CA LEU A 34 -14.02 -12.81 2.02
C LEU A 34 -15.17 -11.81 2.09
N SER A 35 -14.83 -10.52 2.10
CA SER A 35 -15.83 -9.47 1.87
C SER A 35 -16.30 -9.51 0.42
N GLU A 36 -17.59 -9.36 0.20
CA GLU A 36 -18.14 -9.29 -1.16
C GLU A 36 -17.56 -8.09 -1.91
N LEU A 37 -17.45 -6.95 -1.21
CA LEU A 37 -16.77 -5.74 -1.67
C LEU A 37 -15.56 -5.48 -0.77
N GLU A 38 -14.34 -5.63 -1.33
CA GLU A 38 -13.08 -5.42 -0.60
C GLU A 38 -12.69 -3.93 -0.47
N VAL A 39 -13.32 -3.06 -1.26
CA VAL A 39 -13.20 -1.61 -1.15
C VAL A 39 -14.59 -1.00 -1.20
N LEU A 40 -14.88 -0.12 -0.27
CA LEU A 40 -16.11 0.67 -0.23
C LEU A 40 -15.77 2.11 -0.58
N SER A 41 -16.68 2.77 -1.28
CA SER A 41 -16.62 4.20 -1.54
C SER A 41 -17.92 4.87 -1.13
N GLU A 42 -17.81 5.97 -0.41
CA GLU A 42 -18.93 6.80 0.02
C GLU A 42 -18.60 8.25 -0.36
N ARG A 43 -19.57 8.90 -0.98
CA ARG A 43 -19.44 10.31 -1.33
C ARG A 43 -20.39 11.15 -0.48
N ILE A 44 -19.84 12.16 0.16
CA ILE A 44 -20.57 13.16 0.94
C ILE A 44 -20.21 14.52 0.34
N ASP A 45 -21.13 15.11 -0.41
CA ASP A 45 -20.95 16.34 -1.18
C ASP A 45 -19.74 16.25 -2.15
N ASP A 46 -18.66 16.96 -1.89
CA ASP A 46 -17.42 17.00 -2.64
C ASP A 46 -16.31 16.12 -2.02
N HIS A 47 -16.62 15.44 -0.90
CA HIS A 47 -15.69 14.56 -0.19
C HIS A 47 -15.92 13.07 -0.54
N LEU A 48 -14.88 12.38 -0.98
CA LEU A 48 -14.89 10.93 -1.23
C LEU A 48 -14.17 10.20 -0.11
N ILE A 49 -14.88 9.27 0.55
CA ILE A 49 -14.30 8.36 1.54
C ILE A 49 -14.09 7.00 0.88
N VAL A 50 -12.86 6.50 0.90
CA VAL A 50 -12.50 5.18 0.35
C VAL A 50 -12.02 4.31 1.50
N THR A 51 -12.72 3.19 1.74
CA THR A 51 -12.46 2.28 2.85
C THR A 51 -12.00 0.92 2.34
N LEU A 52 -10.80 0.49 2.73
CA LEU A 52 -10.36 -0.89 2.56
C LEU A 52 -11.20 -1.78 3.47
N ASN A 53 -11.92 -2.76 2.91
CA ASN A 53 -12.97 -3.49 3.61
C ASN A 53 -12.79 -5.02 3.53
N SER A 54 -11.67 -5.49 4.03
CA SER A 54 -11.42 -6.92 4.25
C SER A 54 -10.85 -7.15 5.66
N PRO A 55 -11.60 -6.74 6.73
CA PRO A 55 -11.08 -6.70 8.10
C PRO A 55 -10.64 -8.06 8.63
N MET A 56 -11.33 -9.14 8.26
CA MET A 56 -10.95 -10.51 8.64
C MET A 56 -9.59 -10.93 8.08
N ARG A 57 -9.14 -10.29 7.01
CA ARG A 57 -7.83 -10.46 6.37
C ARG A 57 -6.88 -9.30 6.69
N ARG A 58 -7.25 -8.46 7.67
CA ARG A 58 -6.51 -7.23 8.05
C ARG A 58 -6.22 -6.34 6.85
N ASN A 59 -7.20 -6.23 5.93
CA ASN A 59 -7.12 -5.48 4.68
C ASN A 59 -5.87 -5.85 3.85
N ALA A 60 -5.59 -7.17 3.73
CA ALA A 60 -4.54 -7.67 2.85
C ALA A 60 -4.81 -7.22 1.41
N TYR A 61 -3.80 -6.62 0.78
CA TYR A 61 -3.88 -6.00 -0.54
C TYR A 61 -3.84 -7.08 -1.63
N SER A 62 -5.02 -7.65 -1.89
CA SER A 62 -5.26 -8.66 -2.93
C SER A 62 -5.32 -8.03 -4.31
N SER A 63 -5.28 -8.85 -5.37
CA SER A 63 -5.51 -8.40 -6.75
C SER A 63 -6.92 -7.81 -6.92
N LYS A 64 -7.93 -8.37 -6.24
CA LYS A 64 -9.31 -7.87 -6.24
C LYS A 64 -9.39 -6.48 -5.58
N MET A 65 -8.79 -6.32 -4.40
CA MET A 65 -8.72 -5.02 -3.72
C MET A 65 -7.96 -3.99 -4.55
N ARG A 66 -6.83 -4.38 -5.16
CA ARG A 66 -6.03 -3.50 -6.04
C ARG A 66 -6.84 -2.98 -7.21
N THR A 67 -7.57 -3.87 -7.91
CA THR A 67 -8.39 -3.50 -9.06
C THR A 67 -9.51 -2.55 -8.64
N ALA A 68 -10.29 -2.89 -7.61
CA ALA A 68 -11.37 -2.05 -7.12
C ALA A 68 -10.88 -0.68 -6.66
N LEU A 69 -9.76 -0.63 -5.93
CA LEU A 69 -9.16 0.64 -5.49
C LEU A 69 -8.68 1.47 -6.69
N ALA A 70 -8.04 0.84 -7.69
CA ALA A 70 -7.58 1.54 -8.89
C ALA A 70 -8.75 2.15 -9.67
N GLU A 71 -9.85 1.42 -9.82
CA GLU A 71 -11.07 1.89 -10.52
C GLU A 71 -11.69 3.09 -9.79
N ILE A 72 -11.86 3.03 -8.47
CA ILE A 72 -12.40 4.14 -7.67
C ILE A 72 -11.52 5.38 -7.80
N LEU A 73 -10.19 5.22 -7.70
CA LEU A 73 -9.26 6.34 -7.80
C LEU A 73 -9.20 6.92 -9.22
N GLN A 74 -9.38 6.09 -10.27
CA GLN A 74 -9.47 6.55 -11.65
C GLN A 74 -10.75 7.37 -11.88
N LEU A 75 -11.89 6.92 -11.36
CA LEU A 75 -13.12 7.72 -11.38
C LEU A 75 -12.93 9.05 -10.66
N ALA A 76 -12.27 9.04 -9.49
CA ALA A 76 -11.98 10.26 -8.76
C ALA A 76 -11.02 11.20 -9.52
N LEU A 77 -10.13 10.69 -10.37
CA LEU A 77 -9.26 11.52 -11.24
C LEU A 77 -10.05 12.25 -12.34
N ILE A 78 -11.13 11.64 -12.83
CA ILE A 78 -11.98 12.18 -13.91
C ILE A 78 -13.03 13.13 -13.36
N ASP A 79 -13.55 12.84 -12.16
CA ASP A 79 -14.60 13.67 -11.52
C ASP A 79 -13.96 14.86 -10.79
N GLU A 80 -13.93 16.00 -11.47
CA GLU A 80 -13.39 17.26 -10.94
C GLU A 80 -14.22 17.85 -9.79
N SER A 81 -15.45 17.36 -9.57
CA SER A 81 -16.31 17.80 -8.46
C SER A 81 -15.92 17.15 -7.12
N ILE A 82 -14.98 16.19 -7.11
CA ILE A 82 -14.37 15.66 -5.90
C ILE A 82 -13.21 16.57 -5.51
N ASP A 83 -13.37 17.31 -4.39
CA ASP A 83 -12.38 18.27 -3.89
C ASP A 83 -11.52 17.72 -2.75
N SER A 84 -11.91 16.61 -2.13
CA SER A 84 -11.14 15.95 -1.07
C SER A 84 -11.38 14.44 -1.05
N ILE A 85 -10.36 13.69 -0.60
CA ILE A 85 -10.42 12.24 -0.49
C ILE A 85 -9.82 11.81 0.84
N THR A 86 -10.50 10.89 1.54
CA THR A 86 -9.95 10.18 2.70
C THR A 86 -9.87 8.68 2.44
N LEU A 87 -8.66 8.14 2.55
CA LEU A 87 -8.41 6.69 2.54
C LEU A 87 -8.38 6.18 3.98
N ARG A 88 -9.12 5.11 4.29
CA ARG A 88 -9.11 4.46 5.61
C ARG A 88 -9.24 2.95 5.50
N GLY A 89 -9.00 2.23 6.60
CA GLY A 89 -9.18 0.78 6.68
C GLY A 89 -10.28 0.41 7.66
N ALA A 90 -11.06 -0.61 7.36
CA ALA A 90 -12.01 -1.20 8.30
C ALA A 90 -11.30 -2.18 9.24
N GLY A 91 -11.81 -2.31 10.47
CA GLY A 91 -11.31 -3.29 11.46
C GLY A 91 -10.07 -2.83 12.21
N SER A 92 -9.15 -3.75 12.51
CA SER A 92 -8.03 -3.52 13.43
C SER A 92 -6.78 -2.87 12.81
N ASN A 93 -6.71 -2.81 11.47
CA ASN A 93 -5.54 -2.33 10.73
C ASN A 93 -5.96 -1.52 9.52
N PHE A 94 -5.17 -0.54 9.13
CA PHE A 94 -5.35 0.07 7.82
C PHE A 94 -5.10 -0.98 6.72
N SER A 95 -3.91 -1.61 6.68
CA SER A 95 -3.62 -2.75 5.80
C SER A 95 -2.41 -3.55 6.25
N SER A 96 -2.52 -4.87 6.23
CA SER A 96 -1.40 -5.79 6.49
C SER A 96 -0.46 -5.98 5.28
N GLY A 97 -0.61 -5.17 4.24
CA GLY A 97 0.22 -5.26 3.03
C GLY A 97 -0.27 -6.30 2.04
N GLY A 98 0.60 -6.67 1.09
CA GLY A 98 0.25 -7.58 0.01
C GLY A 98 -0.33 -8.91 0.48
N ASP A 99 -1.30 -9.43 -0.25
CA ASP A 99 -1.84 -10.75 0.02
C ASP A 99 -0.82 -11.83 -0.33
N LEU A 100 -0.19 -12.38 0.70
CA LEU A 100 0.88 -13.36 0.54
C LEU A 100 0.42 -14.66 -0.14
N ASP A 101 -0.88 -14.96 -0.16
CA ASP A 101 -1.40 -16.16 -0.83
C ASP A 101 -1.45 -15.98 -2.36
N GLU A 102 -1.47 -14.73 -2.83
CA GLU A 102 -1.38 -14.40 -4.25
C GLU A 102 0.06 -14.24 -4.75
N PHE A 103 1.06 -14.19 -3.85
CA PHE A 103 2.45 -14.00 -4.24
C PHE A 103 2.97 -15.19 -5.04
N GLY A 104 3.53 -14.89 -6.23
CA GLY A 104 4.02 -15.93 -7.15
C GLY A 104 2.90 -16.76 -7.78
N SER A 105 1.67 -16.24 -7.85
CA SER A 105 0.56 -16.87 -8.60
C SER A 105 0.81 -16.85 -10.11
N PHE A 106 1.53 -15.87 -10.62
CA PHE A 106 2.00 -15.82 -11.99
C PHE A 106 3.42 -16.37 -12.08
N SER A 107 3.62 -17.35 -12.95
CA SER A 107 4.96 -17.94 -13.23
C SER A 107 5.79 -17.06 -14.19
N ASP A 108 5.14 -16.20 -14.95
CA ASP A 108 5.76 -15.32 -15.94
C ASP A 108 5.97 -13.91 -15.36
N PRO A 109 7.23 -13.44 -15.23
CA PRO A 109 7.55 -12.10 -14.78
C PRO A 109 6.93 -10.99 -15.65
N VAL A 110 6.74 -11.22 -16.95
CA VAL A 110 6.14 -10.26 -17.88
C VAL A 110 4.67 -10.06 -17.54
N VAL A 111 3.93 -11.16 -17.31
CA VAL A 111 2.52 -11.12 -16.90
C VAL A 111 2.37 -10.40 -15.56
N THR A 112 3.24 -10.70 -14.61
CA THR A 112 3.29 -10.01 -13.32
C THR A 112 3.50 -8.51 -13.49
N HIS A 113 4.49 -8.11 -14.31
CA HIS A 113 4.80 -6.71 -14.58
C HIS A 113 3.62 -5.96 -15.21
N ILE A 114 3.02 -6.54 -16.28
CA ILE A 114 1.87 -5.95 -16.96
C ILE A 114 0.69 -5.78 -16.00
N SER A 115 0.33 -6.80 -15.23
CA SER A 115 -0.75 -6.74 -14.24
C SER A 115 -0.55 -5.62 -13.22
N ARG A 116 0.68 -5.35 -12.81
CA ARG A 116 1.02 -4.27 -11.88
C ARG A 116 0.92 -2.88 -12.50
N LEU A 117 1.24 -2.76 -13.78
CA LEU A 117 1.12 -1.48 -14.50
C LEU A 117 -0.33 -1.14 -14.84
N THR A 118 -1.15 -2.15 -15.18
CA THR A 118 -2.56 -1.94 -15.56
C THR A 118 -3.40 -1.38 -14.41
N SER A 119 -3.18 -1.84 -13.17
CA SER A 119 -3.89 -1.37 -11.97
C SER A 119 -2.91 -0.67 -11.02
N ASN A 120 -2.32 0.45 -11.48
CA ASN A 120 -1.27 1.15 -10.75
C ASN A 120 -1.87 2.18 -9.78
N VAL A 121 -2.26 1.70 -8.60
CA VAL A 121 -2.81 2.53 -7.51
C VAL A 121 -1.84 3.63 -7.09
N GLY A 122 -0.53 3.36 -7.03
CA GLY A 122 0.47 4.37 -6.69
C GLY A 122 0.51 5.53 -7.68
N ALA A 123 0.36 5.25 -8.99
CA ALA A 123 0.29 6.29 -10.01
C ALA A 123 -0.97 7.15 -9.86
N ASN A 124 -2.14 6.52 -9.61
CA ASN A 124 -3.40 7.22 -9.39
C ASN A 124 -3.33 8.13 -8.15
N LEU A 125 -2.81 7.60 -7.03
CA LEU A 125 -2.62 8.38 -5.80
C LEU A 125 -1.65 9.55 -6.00
N ASN A 126 -0.58 9.37 -6.78
CA ASN A 126 0.34 10.45 -7.07
C ASN A 126 -0.32 11.59 -7.86
N GLN A 127 -1.12 11.27 -8.89
CA GLN A 127 -1.87 12.25 -9.66
C GLN A 127 -2.93 12.96 -8.80
N LEU A 128 -3.67 12.22 -7.97
CA LEU A 128 -4.64 12.80 -7.03
C LEU A 128 -3.97 13.73 -6.03
N ARG A 129 -2.79 13.38 -5.52
CA ARG A 129 -2.00 14.25 -4.64
C ARG A 129 -1.56 15.53 -5.34
N GLU A 130 -1.15 15.45 -6.61
CA GLU A 130 -0.80 16.64 -7.40
C GLU A 130 -1.99 17.59 -7.57
N ARG A 131 -3.20 17.05 -7.72
CA ARG A 131 -4.44 17.83 -7.82
C ARG A 131 -4.94 18.35 -6.47
N LEU A 132 -5.00 17.49 -5.45
CA LEU A 132 -5.70 17.75 -4.19
C LEU A 132 -4.77 18.23 -3.05
N GLY A 133 -3.45 18.03 -3.19
CA GLY A 133 -2.49 18.38 -2.14
C GLY A 133 -2.81 17.68 -0.83
N THR A 134 -2.88 18.42 0.27
CA THR A 134 -3.19 17.92 1.62
C THR A 134 -4.65 17.47 1.80
N LYS A 135 -5.53 17.73 0.84
CA LYS A 135 -6.91 17.24 0.83
C LYS A 135 -7.00 15.75 0.42
N LEU A 136 -5.94 15.16 -0.14
CA LEU A 136 -5.78 13.71 -0.21
C LEU A 136 -5.20 13.21 1.11
N ARG A 137 -6.07 12.67 1.98
CA ARG A 137 -5.73 12.22 3.33
C ARG A 137 -5.71 10.72 3.43
N CYS A 138 -4.92 10.21 4.37
CA CYS A 138 -4.94 8.80 4.76
C CYS A 138 -4.97 8.70 6.29
N GLU A 139 -5.90 7.89 6.81
CA GLU A 139 -6.07 7.61 8.24
C GLU A 139 -5.61 6.19 8.54
N MET A 140 -4.52 6.08 9.30
CA MET A 140 -3.86 4.81 9.57
C MET A 140 -4.00 4.39 11.03
N HIS A 141 -4.15 3.09 11.24
CA HIS A 141 -4.17 2.49 12.58
C HIS A 141 -3.66 1.06 12.54
N GLY A 142 -3.34 0.53 13.72
CA GLY A 142 -2.87 -0.84 13.89
C GLY A 142 -1.51 -1.14 13.26
N GLU A 143 -1.27 -2.38 12.90
CA GLU A 143 -0.02 -2.82 12.29
C GLU A 143 -0.10 -2.78 10.77
N ASN A 144 0.81 -2.05 10.12
CA ASN A 144 0.83 -1.84 8.68
C ASN A 144 2.14 -2.34 8.07
N PHE A 145 2.03 -3.11 7.00
CA PHE A 145 3.16 -3.76 6.34
C PHE A 145 3.19 -3.49 4.84
N GLY A 146 4.39 -3.36 4.24
CA GLY A 146 4.58 -3.27 2.80
C GLY A 146 3.63 -2.28 2.11
N ALA A 147 2.76 -2.76 1.23
CA ALA A 147 1.76 -1.94 0.53
C ALA A 147 0.91 -1.07 1.48
N GLY A 148 0.65 -1.54 2.72
CA GLY A 148 -0.05 -0.78 3.75
C GLY A 148 0.74 0.41 4.30
N VAL A 149 2.03 0.51 3.99
CA VAL A 149 2.89 1.67 4.28
C VAL A 149 3.17 2.46 3.00
N GLU A 150 3.42 1.75 1.90
CA GLU A 150 3.84 2.33 0.62
C GLU A 150 2.75 3.20 -0.03
N LEU A 151 1.49 2.72 -0.03
CA LEU A 151 0.35 3.42 -0.65
C LEU A 151 -0.05 4.68 0.13
N PRO A 152 -0.22 4.65 1.47
CA PRO A 152 -0.48 5.86 2.25
C PRO A 152 0.58 6.95 2.07
N ALA A 153 1.83 6.57 1.86
CA ALA A 153 2.92 7.53 1.65
C ALA A 153 2.78 8.38 0.37
N PHE A 154 1.87 8.04 -0.55
CA PHE A 154 1.48 8.92 -1.66
C PHE A 154 0.54 10.04 -1.24
N ALA A 155 -0.24 9.89 -0.17
CA ALA A 155 -1.19 10.91 0.26
C ALA A 155 -0.51 12.26 0.56
N GLY A 156 -1.26 13.34 0.46
CA GLY A 156 -0.78 14.68 0.80
C GLY A 156 -0.73 14.92 2.31
N TRP A 157 -1.59 14.21 3.07
CA TRP A 157 -1.63 14.25 4.53
C TRP A 157 -1.89 12.86 5.09
N VAL A 158 -1.05 12.40 6.00
CA VAL A 158 -1.19 11.09 6.65
C VAL A 158 -1.33 11.28 8.15
N VAL A 159 -2.45 10.80 8.69
CA VAL A 159 -2.72 10.75 10.13
C VAL A 159 -2.58 9.31 10.59
N ALA A 160 -1.96 9.08 11.73
CA ALA A 160 -1.89 7.75 12.31
C ALA A 160 -2.23 7.76 13.80
N HIS A 161 -2.98 6.73 14.23
CA HIS A 161 -3.22 6.51 15.65
C HIS A 161 -1.88 6.28 16.38
N ARG A 162 -1.78 6.72 17.65
CA ARG A 162 -0.55 6.66 18.44
C ARG A 162 0.07 5.26 18.56
N GLU A 163 -0.75 4.22 18.48
CA GLU A 163 -0.31 2.82 18.58
C GLU A 163 0.04 2.19 17.22
N THR A 164 -0.03 2.97 16.14
CA THR A 164 0.25 2.49 14.79
C THR A 164 1.71 2.08 14.65
N ARG A 165 1.93 0.96 13.95
CA ARG A 165 3.25 0.46 13.60
C ARG A 165 3.39 0.32 12.09
N PHE A 166 4.61 0.56 11.61
CA PHE A 166 4.95 0.56 10.18
C PHE A 166 6.16 -0.33 9.94
N CYS A 167 6.11 -1.18 8.91
CA CYS A 167 7.21 -2.08 8.56
C CYS A 167 7.24 -2.35 7.05
N LEU A 168 8.43 -2.50 6.49
CA LEU A 168 8.66 -2.98 5.12
C LEU A 168 9.34 -4.36 5.21
N PRO A 169 8.59 -5.46 5.21
CA PRO A 169 9.13 -6.79 5.47
C PRO A 169 9.69 -7.49 4.21
N GLU A 170 9.68 -6.82 3.05
CA GLU A 170 9.94 -7.42 1.73
C GLU A 170 11.30 -8.09 1.65
N ILE A 171 12.32 -7.59 2.36
CA ILE A 171 13.66 -8.21 2.40
C ILE A 171 13.63 -9.66 2.91
N ALA A 172 12.77 -9.96 3.89
CA ALA A 172 12.59 -11.32 4.40
C ALA A 172 11.92 -12.27 3.39
N LEU A 173 11.35 -11.72 2.32
CA LEU A 173 10.72 -12.45 1.22
C LEU A 173 11.65 -12.57 0.00
N GLY A 174 12.87 -12.01 0.06
CA GLY A 174 13.75 -11.85 -1.08
C GLY A 174 13.25 -10.82 -2.12
N LEU A 175 12.44 -9.85 -1.68
CA LEU A 175 11.80 -8.85 -2.53
C LEU A 175 12.22 -7.42 -2.14
N VAL A 176 11.84 -6.46 -2.97
CA VAL A 176 11.86 -5.02 -2.69
C VAL A 176 10.44 -4.52 -2.44
N PRO A 177 10.24 -3.34 -1.83
CA PRO A 177 8.93 -2.67 -1.80
C PRO A 177 8.33 -2.63 -3.20
N GLY A 178 7.07 -2.98 -3.34
CA GLY A 178 6.48 -3.25 -4.64
C GLY A 178 5.13 -2.60 -4.90
N ALA A 179 4.62 -1.76 -3.99
CA ALA A 179 3.37 -1.03 -4.19
C ALA A 179 3.59 0.48 -4.43
N GLY A 180 4.76 0.86 -4.93
CA GLY A 180 5.17 2.23 -5.18
C GLY A 180 6.07 2.80 -4.09
N GLY A 181 6.53 1.99 -3.14
CA GLY A 181 7.33 2.42 -1.99
C GLY A 181 8.67 3.02 -2.38
N THR A 182 9.28 2.59 -3.49
CA THR A 182 10.53 3.17 -4.00
C THR A 182 10.34 4.58 -4.58
N ALA A 183 9.10 5.02 -4.79
CA ALA A 183 8.76 6.37 -5.22
C ALA A 183 8.18 7.21 -4.06
N SER A 184 7.20 6.68 -3.31
CA SER A 184 6.48 7.40 -2.27
C SER A 184 7.34 7.66 -1.03
N LEU A 185 8.04 6.64 -0.55
CA LEU A 185 8.80 6.73 0.70
C LEU A 185 10.03 7.66 0.61
N PRO A 186 10.88 7.61 -0.44
CA PRO A 186 12.00 8.56 -0.53
C PRO A 186 11.55 10.02 -0.60
N ARG A 187 10.37 10.29 -1.12
CA ARG A 187 9.79 11.63 -1.14
C ARG A 187 9.45 12.13 0.27
N ARG A 188 8.94 11.24 1.16
CA ARG A 188 8.58 11.59 2.54
C ARG A 188 9.76 11.51 3.51
N LEU A 189 10.50 10.42 3.47
CA LEU A 189 11.52 10.06 4.46
C LEU A 189 12.93 10.47 4.05
N GLY A 190 13.16 10.68 2.76
CA GLY A 190 14.49 10.69 2.17
C GLY A 190 15.03 9.27 1.92
N ARG A 191 16.05 9.19 1.07
CA ARG A 191 16.61 7.90 0.59
C ARG A 191 17.19 7.02 1.70
N GLN A 192 17.90 7.62 2.66
CA GLN A 192 18.58 6.87 3.71
C GLN A 192 17.60 6.17 4.66
N ARG A 193 16.55 6.86 5.11
CA ARG A 193 15.53 6.29 6.00
C ARG A 193 14.70 5.24 5.27
N THR A 194 14.36 5.48 3.99
CA THR A 194 13.70 4.48 3.15
C THR A 194 14.55 3.23 2.99
N ALA A 195 15.84 3.37 2.67
CA ALA A 195 16.76 2.25 2.55
C ALA A 195 16.89 1.51 3.91
N TRP A 196 16.95 2.22 5.02
CA TRP A 196 16.98 1.59 6.34
C TRP A 196 15.74 0.73 6.60
N LEU A 197 14.53 1.24 6.34
CA LEU A 197 13.30 0.46 6.50
C LEU A 197 13.28 -0.77 5.59
N ALA A 198 13.57 -0.59 4.30
CA ALA A 198 13.49 -1.65 3.30
C ALA A 198 14.55 -2.75 3.50
N LEU A 199 15.79 -2.38 3.89
CA LEU A 199 16.90 -3.32 4.02
C LEU A 199 16.98 -3.98 5.40
N THR A 200 16.36 -3.38 6.44
CA THR A 200 16.37 -3.98 7.78
C THR A 200 15.08 -4.75 8.08
N GLY A 201 13.97 -4.42 7.43
CA GLY A 201 12.65 -4.97 7.76
C GLY A 201 12.20 -4.65 9.19
N ARG A 202 12.80 -3.64 9.84
CA ARG A 202 12.45 -3.28 11.22
C ARG A 202 11.23 -2.38 11.24
N ALA A 203 10.33 -2.65 12.19
CA ALA A 203 9.17 -1.82 12.42
C ALA A 203 9.55 -0.53 13.17
N ILE A 204 8.84 0.55 12.84
CA ILE A 204 8.86 1.82 13.60
C ILE A 204 7.46 2.09 14.15
N ASP A 205 7.37 2.82 15.25
CA ASP A 205 6.12 3.30 15.85
C ASP A 205 5.68 4.64 15.26
N ALA A 206 4.50 5.12 15.68
CA ALA A 206 3.93 6.37 15.21
C ALA A 206 4.80 7.59 15.56
N GLN A 207 5.45 7.59 16.74
CA GLN A 207 6.33 8.68 17.14
C GLN A 207 7.54 8.79 16.20
N LYS A 208 8.20 7.67 15.93
CA LYS A 208 9.34 7.61 14.98
C LYS A 208 8.91 7.92 13.55
N ALA A 209 7.73 7.47 13.14
CA ALA A 209 7.16 7.76 11.83
C ALA A 209 6.91 9.27 11.64
N TYR A 210 6.40 9.95 12.67
CA TYR A 210 6.22 11.40 12.70
C TYR A 210 7.55 12.15 12.63
N GLU A 211 8.52 11.80 13.49
CA GLU A 211 9.86 12.40 13.48
C GLU A 211 10.59 12.25 12.13
N TRP A 212 10.28 11.19 11.40
CA TRP A 212 10.89 10.93 10.09
C TRP A 212 10.10 11.56 8.93
N GLY A 213 8.88 12.02 9.16
CA GLY A 213 8.00 12.61 8.15
C GLY A 213 7.24 11.55 7.32
N LEU A 214 7.15 10.30 7.81
CA LEU A 214 6.28 9.28 7.19
C LEU A 214 4.82 9.65 7.38
N ILE A 215 4.46 10.18 8.54
CA ILE A 215 3.15 10.70 8.87
C ILE A 215 3.23 12.18 9.25
N ASP A 216 2.13 12.88 9.11
CA ASP A 216 2.03 14.33 9.32
C ASP A 216 1.36 14.65 10.68
N GLU A 217 0.64 13.68 11.26
CA GLU A 217 -0.12 13.87 12.49
C GLU A 217 -0.26 12.55 13.27
N ILE A 218 -0.21 12.63 14.61
CA ILE A 218 -0.53 11.52 15.51
C ILE A 218 -1.88 11.80 16.14
N SER A 219 -2.85 10.91 15.91
CA SER A 219 -4.16 10.97 16.58
C SER A 219 -4.16 10.20 17.91
N ALA A 220 -5.15 10.54 18.75
CA ALA A 220 -5.33 9.93 20.06
C ALA A 220 -5.88 8.51 19.99
#